data_c18f3eefc688881c5933d2ab6ab8fbaf
#
_entry.id   c18f3eefc688881c5933d2ab6ab8fbaf
#
_cell.length_a   1.000
_cell.length_b   1.000
_cell.length_c   1.000
_cell.angle_alpha   90.00
_cell.angle_beta   90.00
_cell.angle_gamma   90.00
#
_symmetry.space_group_name_H-M   'P 1'
#
loop_
_entity.id
_entity.type
_entity.pdbx_description
1 polymer ?
#
loop_
_entity_poly.entity_id
_entity_poly.type
_entity_poly.pdbx_seq_one_letter_code
_entity_poly.pdbx_strand_id
1 'polypeptide(L)'
;MKLIKPTKSTKSKMLRIYNELEYLKKNKFLVTFIGLSISWLAIYYILETHSLWSYWGIQNMVIMFPDLHILLSAIDAHFLGINVFKENPLCYFKIPHVYSEAWFPLHYIGFSDDHRILIGILLILFFTLGVSWQIKDNA
;
A
#
# COMPACT_ATOMS: atom_id res chain seq x y z
N MET A 1 38.11 21.97 33.97
CA MET A 1 37.31 20.92 33.31
C MET A 1 38.20 20.27 32.23
N LYS A 2 38.68 19.01 32.46
CA LYS A 2 39.55 18.32 31.47
C LYS A 2 38.68 17.76 30.34
N LEU A 3 38.84 18.31 29.15
CA LEU A 3 38.18 17.75 27.93
C LEU A 3 38.78 16.36 27.63
N ILE A 4 37.97 15.32 27.76
CA ILE A 4 38.35 13.95 27.43
C ILE A 4 38.50 13.85 25.92
N LYS A 5 39.72 13.63 25.41
CA LYS A 5 39.97 13.44 23.98
C LYS A 5 39.33 12.12 23.51
N PRO A 6 38.56 12.13 22.41
CA PRO A 6 37.94 10.91 21.91
C PRO A 6 38.98 9.87 21.51
N THR A 7 38.75 8.61 21.87
CA THR A 7 39.64 7.49 21.54
C THR A 7 39.60 7.19 20.03
N LYS A 8 40.63 6.49 19.50
CA LYS A 8 40.63 6.06 18.06
C LYS A 8 39.35 5.30 17.67
N SER A 9 38.83 4.46 18.57
CA SER A 9 37.59 3.71 18.39
C SER A 9 36.38 4.63 18.24
N THR A 10 36.28 5.67 19.09
CA THR A 10 35.18 6.64 19.04
C THR A 10 35.20 7.44 17.74
N LYS A 11 36.39 7.86 17.26
CA LYS A 11 36.52 8.58 15.98
C LYS A 11 36.10 7.73 14.79
N SER A 12 36.48 6.45 14.75
CA SER A 12 36.11 5.52 13.70
C SER A 12 34.59 5.32 13.64
N LYS A 13 33.91 5.14 14.79
CA LYS A 13 32.45 5.03 14.87
C LYS A 13 31.75 6.31 14.39
N MET A 14 32.24 7.49 14.80
CA MET A 14 31.65 8.76 14.36
C MET A 14 31.78 8.97 12.83
N LEU A 15 32.94 8.63 12.26
CA LEU A 15 33.14 8.73 10.81
C LEU A 15 32.20 7.82 10.05
N ARG A 16 31.99 6.59 10.55
CA ARG A 16 31.03 5.65 9.94
C ARG A 16 29.61 6.21 9.96
N ILE A 17 29.14 6.70 11.12
CA ILE A 17 27.82 7.31 11.26
C ILE A 17 27.66 8.51 10.32
N TYR A 18 28.69 9.36 10.23
CA TYR A 18 28.67 10.51 9.31
C TYR A 18 28.50 10.08 7.85
N ASN A 19 29.28 9.09 7.41
CA ASN A 19 29.18 8.57 6.04
C ASN A 19 27.82 7.93 5.76
N GLU A 20 27.23 7.22 6.72
CA GLU A 20 25.88 6.65 6.60
C GLU A 20 24.81 7.76 6.49
N LEU A 21 24.92 8.83 7.28
CA LEU A 21 24.01 9.97 7.19
C LEU A 21 24.14 10.73 5.87
N GLU A 22 25.34 10.90 5.35
CA GLU A 22 25.57 11.49 4.02
C GLU A 22 24.95 10.63 2.91
N TYR A 23 25.11 9.30 2.99
CA TYR A 23 24.49 8.37 2.06
C TYR A 23 22.96 8.49 2.10
N LEU A 24 22.34 8.53 3.27
CA LEU A 24 20.88 8.69 3.43
C LEU A 24 20.40 10.04 2.85
N LYS A 25 21.14 11.14 3.09
CA LYS A 25 20.83 12.45 2.50
C LYS A 25 20.85 12.41 0.97
N LYS A 26 21.86 11.76 0.39
CA LYS A 26 22.02 11.64 -1.06
C LYS A 26 20.93 10.79 -1.70
N ASN A 27 20.38 9.83 -0.95
CA ASN A 27 19.37 8.88 -1.43
C ASN A 27 17.98 9.14 -0.82
N LYS A 28 17.63 10.39 -0.55
CA LYS A 28 16.34 10.78 0.08
C LYS A 28 15.13 10.11 -0.55
N PHE A 29 15.08 10.07 -1.89
CA PHE A 29 13.98 9.42 -2.61
C PHE A 29 13.83 7.95 -2.21
N LEU A 30 14.91 7.17 -2.27
CA LEU A 30 14.88 5.74 -1.96
C LEU A 30 14.49 5.49 -0.48
N VAL A 31 15.05 6.27 0.42
CA VAL A 31 14.75 6.18 1.86
C VAL A 31 13.28 6.51 2.14
N THR A 32 12.76 7.58 1.52
CA THR A 32 11.36 7.97 1.69
C THR A 32 10.43 6.92 1.08
N PHE A 33 10.72 6.42 -0.12
CA PHE A 33 9.94 5.39 -0.77
C PHE A 33 9.85 4.10 0.06
N ILE A 34 11.00 3.58 0.52
CA ILE A 34 11.04 2.37 1.35
C ILE A 34 10.32 2.61 2.69
N GLY A 35 10.59 3.74 3.35
CA GLY A 35 9.98 4.08 4.63
C GLY A 35 8.46 4.19 4.54
N LEU A 36 7.92 4.89 3.53
CA LEU A 36 6.48 4.99 3.30
C LEU A 36 5.86 3.64 2.96
N SER A 37 6.51 2.84 2.10
CA SER A 37 6.00 1.52 1.73
C SER A 37 5.90 0.59 2.93
N ILE A 38 6.93 0.53 3.78
CA ILE A 38 6.93 -0.27 5.01
C ILE A 38 5.86 0.26 5.98
N SER A 39 5.76 1.59 6.16
CA SER A 39 4.77 2.20 7.05
C SER A 39 3.34 1.87 6.61
N TRP A 40 3.02 1.99 5.32
CA TRP A 40 1.71 1.63 4.79
C TRP A 40 1.37 0.16 5.00
N LEU A 41 2.31 -0.74 4.71
CA LEU A 41 2.11 -2.18 4.93
C LEU A 41 1.93 -2.50 6.42
N ALA A 42 2.71 -1.87 7.30
CA ALA A 42 2.60 -2.06 8.74
C ALA A 42 1.26 -1.53 9.29
N ILE A 43 0.85 -0.32 8.89
CA ILE A 43 -0.45 0.26 9.28
C ILE A 43 -1.57 -0.65 8.80
N TYR A 44 -1.53 -1.08 7.54
CA TYR A 44 -2.53 -1.97 7.00
C TYR A 44 -2.61 -3.28 7.80
N TYR A 45 -1.47 -3.91 8.08
CA TYR A 45 -1.40 -5.14 8.86
C TYR A 45 -1.95 -4.96 10.28
N ILE A 46 -1.61 -3.85 10.95
CA ILE A 46 -2.09 -3.54 12.31
C ILE A 46 -3.61 -3.32 12.31
N LEU A 47 -4.14 -2.55 11.35
CA LEU A 47 -5.56 -2.28 11.24
C LEU A 47 -6.36 -3.56 11.01
N GLU A 48 -5.84 -4.48 10.19
CA GLU A 48 -6.46 -5.76 9.88
C GLU A 48 -6.44 -6.71 11.09
N THR A 49 -5.25 -6.92 11.70
CA THR A 49 -5.08 -7.91 12.79
C THR A 49 -5.76 -7.51 14.09
N HIS A 50 -5.87 -6.21 14.37
CA HIS A 50 -6.46 -5.71 15.62
C HIS A 50 -7.92 -5.25 15.47
N SER A 51 -8.53 -5.48 14.31
CA SER A 51 -9.92 -5.05 14.04
C SER A 51 -10.17 -3.58 14.36
N LEU A 52 -9.15 -2.72 14.23
CA LEU A 52 -9.23 -1.30 14.57
C LEU A 52 -10.16 -0.52 13.67
N TRP A 53 -10.53 -1.06 12.52
CA TRP A 53 -11.52 -0.50 11.62
C TRP A 53 -12.87 -0.21 12.32
N SER A 54 -13.26 -1.06 13.28
CA SER A 54 -14.51 -0.90 14.03
C SER A 54 -14.56 0.37 14.88
N TYR A 55 -13.40 0.87 15.37
CA TYR A 55 -13.34 2.14 16.11
C TYR A 55 -13.66 3.36 15.25
N TRP A 56 -13.50 3.24 13.94
CA TRP A 56 -13.85 4.29 12.97
C TRP A 56 -15.23 4.08 12.32
N GLY A 57 -16.04 3.16 12.86
CA GLY A 57 -17.33 2.83 12.29
C GLY A 57 -17.26 2.05 10.98
N ILE A 58 -16.09 1.57 10.61
CA ILE A 58 -15.88 0.72 9.43
C ILE A 58 -16.11 -0.73 9.89
N GLN A 59 -16.99 -1.44 9.21
CA GLN A 59 -17.23 -2.87 9.49
C GLN A 59 -15.92 -3.65 9.37
N ASN A 60 -15.66 -4.56 10.32
CA ASN A 60 -14.50 -5.46 10.24
C ASN A 60 -14.49 -6.18 8.89
N MET A 61 -13.53 -5.82 8.08
CA MET A 61 -13.40 -6.37 6.74
C MET A 61 -12.59 -7.66 6.81
N VAL A 62 -13.27 -8.77 6.62
CA VAL A 62 -12.67 -10.12 6.61
C VAL A 62 -11.75 -10.33 5.40
N ILE A 63 -11.79 -9.43 4.45
CA ILE A 63 -11.11 -9.55 3.15
C ILE A 63 -10.18 -8.34 2.93
N MET A 64 -8.93 -8.60 2.58
CA MET A 64 -7.98 -7.57 2.17
C MET A 64 -8.46 -6.85 0.90
N PHE A 65 -8.31 -5.51 0.87
CA PHE A 65 -8.74 -4.65 -0.24
C PHE A 65 -10.22 -4.86 -0.63
N PRO A 66 -11.17 -4.60 0.29
CA PRO A 66 -12.58 -4.92 0.08
C PRO A 66 -13.20 -4.18 -1.12
N ASP A 67 -12.88 -2.90 -1.32
CA ASP A 67 -13.38 -2.14 -2.47
C ASP A 67 -12.88 -2.73 -3.79
N LEU A 68 -11.61 -3.16 -3.82
CA LEU A 68 -11.04 -3.83 -4.97
C LEU A 68 -11.69 -5.21 -5.19
N HIS A 69 -12.04 -5.94 -4.11
CA HIS A 69 -12.80 -7.17 -4.20
C HIS A 69 -14.19 -6.94 -4.81
N ILE A 70 -14.92 -5.93 -4.37
CA ILE A 70 -16.24 -5.59 -4.92
C ILE A 70 -16.13 -5.31 -6.43
N LEU A 71 -15.11 -4.55 -6.83
CA LEU A 71 -14.88 -4.22 -8.23
C LEU A 71 -14.53 -5.46 -9.06
N LEU A 72 -13.52 -6.22 -8.65
CA LEU A 72 -13.00 -7.35 -9.43
C LEU A 72 -13.98 -8.51 -9.47
N SER A 73 -14.66 -8.83 -8.36
CA SER A 73 -15.72 -9.84 -8.35
C SER A 73 -16.91 -9.47 -9.24
N ALA A 74 -17.21 -8.17 -9.38
CA ALA A 74 -18.23 -7.73 -10.32
C ALA A 74 -17.79 -7.87 -11.77
N ILE A 75 -16.52 -7.63 -12.08
CA ILE A 75 -15.95 -7.89 -13.40
C ILE A 75 -16.09 -9.37 -13.75
N ASP A 76 -15.69 -10.26 -12.86
CA ASP A 76 -15.79 -11.71 -13.06
C ASP A 76 -17.24 -12.16 -13.23
N ALA A 77 -18.16 -11.69 -12.38
CA ALA A 77 -19.59 -12.01 -12.47
C ALA A 77 -20.24 -11.50 -13.77
N HIS A 78 -19.87 -10.29 -14.23
CA HIS A 78 -20.35 -9.73 -15.49
C HIS A 78 -20.00 -10.64 -16.68
N PHE A 79 -18.77 -11.15 -16.73
CA PHE A 79 -18.33 -12.06 -17.80
C PHE A 79 -18.96 -13.45 -17.72
N LEU A 80 -19.54 -13.82 -16.57
CA LEU A 80 -20.42 -14.98 -16.42
C LEU A 80 -21.87 -14.71 -16.86
N GLY A 81 -22.16 -13.51 -17.37
CA GLY A 81 -23.51 -13.13 -17.83
C GLY A 81 -24.44 -12.69 -16.71
N ILE A 82 -23.93 -12.43 -15.52
CA ILE A 82 -24.72 -12.00 -14.36
C ILE A 82 -24.96 -10.49 -14.42
N ASN A 83 -26.18 -10.05 -14.14
CA ASN A 83 -26.49 -8.64 -14.03
C ASN A 83 -25.99 -8.10 -12.66
N VAL A 84 -24.72 -7.68 -12.62
CA VAL A 84 -24.02 -7.26 -11.42
C VAL A 84 -24.59 -6.00 -10.77
N PHE A 85 -25.40 -5.21 -11.48
CA PHE A 85 -26.08 -4.04 -10.93
C PHE A 85 -27.31 -4.42 -10.09
N LYS A 86 -27.81 -5.64 -10.24
CA LYS A 86 -28.88 -6.18 -9.40
C LYS A 86 -28.32 -7.04 -8.27
N GLU A 87 -27.36 -7.88 -8.59
CA GLU A 87 -26.75 -8.81 -7.64
C GLU A 87 -25.32 -9.12 -8.05
N ASN A 88 -24.45 -9.33 -7.07
CA ASN A 88 -23.10 -9.81 -7.28
C ASN A 88 -22.85 -11.04 -6.39
N PRO A 89 -23.19 -12.24 -6.84
CA PRO A 89 -23.06 -13.46 -6.05
C PRO A 89 -21.60 -13.85 -5.78
N LEU A 90 -20.65 -13.38 -6.59
CA LEU A 90 -19.22 -13.60 -6.37
C LEU A 90 -18.63 -12.67 -5.33
N CYS A 91 -19.30 -11.55 -5.01
CA CYS A 91 -18.89 -10.66 -3.95
C CYS A 91 -19.19 -11.27 -2.58
N TYR A 92 -18.18 -11.38 -1.72
CA TYR A 92 -18.35 -11.86 -0.35
C TYR A 92 -19.46 -11.13 0.42
N PHE A 93 -19.55 -9.81 0.20
CA PHE A 93 -20.54 -8.95 0.85
C PHE A 93 -21.91 -8.98 0.18
N LYS A 94 -22.06 -9.68 -0.96
CA LYS A 94 -23.27 -9.71 -1.80
C LYS A 94 -23.80 -8.34 -2.21
N ILE A 95 -22.87 -7.36 -2.29
CA ILE A 95 -23.20 -5.98 -2.66
C ILE A 95 -23.25 -5.88 -4.18
N PRO A 96 -24.33 -5.30 -4.76
CA PRO A 96 -24.38 -5.00 -6.19
C PRO A 96 -23.23 -4.09 -6.62
N HIS A 97 -22.86 -4.17 -7.90
CA HIS A 97 -21.83 -3.29 -8.46
C HIS A 97 -22.30 -1.83 -8.46
N VAL A 98 -21.51 -0.95 -7.90
CA VAL A 98 -21.80 0.48 -7.77
C VAL A 98 -20.85 1.36 -8.57
N TYR A 99 -19.88 0.76 -9.25
CA TYR A 99 -18.88 1.46 -10.06
C TYR A 99 -19.31 1.52 -11.54
N SER A 100 -18.58 2.30 -12.33
CA SER A 100 -18.81 2.44 -13.77
C SER A 100 -18.52 1.15 -14.53
N GLU A 101 -19.30 0.87 -15.58
CA GLU A 101 -19.04 -0.20 -16.56
C GLU A 101 -17.69 -0.05 -17.27
N ALA A 102 -17.08 1.14 -17.24
CA ALA A 102 -15.76 1.39 -17.80
C ALA A 102 -14.65 0.49 -17.22
N TRP A 103 -14.90 -0.17 -16.09
CA TRP A 103 -13.96 -1.11 -15.48
C TRP A 103 -14.02 -2.52 -16.07
N PHE A 104 -15.11 -2.92 -16.71
CA PHE A 104 -15.29 -4.28 -17.24
C PHE A 104 -14.23 -4.69 -18.27
N PRO A 105 -13.72 -3.79 -19.15
CA PRO A 105 -12.65 -4.14 -20.08
C PRO A 105 -11.36 -4.64 -19.42
N LEU A 106 -11.16 -4.41 -18.12
CA LEU A 106 -10.00 -4.92 -17.39
C LEU A 106 -9.92 -6.46 -17.39
N HIS A 107 -11.05 -7.13 -17.54
CA HIS A 107 -11.08 -8.59 -17.70
C HIS A 107 -10.23 -9.06 -18.88
N TYR A 108 -10.28 -8.36 -20.03
CA TYR A 108 -9.54 -8.74 -21.23
C TYR A 108 -8.02 -8.66 -21.07
N ILE A 109 -7.54 -7.91 -20.09
CA ILE A 109 -6.11 -7.84 -19.73
C ILE A 109 -5.79 -8.71 -18.51
N GLY A 110 -6.70 -9.59 -18.11
CA GLY A 110 -6.48 -10.61 -17.09
C GLY A 110 -6.73 -10.15 -15.65
N PHE A 111 -7.40 -9.01 -15.42
CA PHE A 111 -7.77 -8.61 -14.07
C PHE A 111 -8.97 -9.42 -13.59
N SER A 112 -8.79 -10.10 -12.44
CA SER A 112 -9.80 -10.89 -11.75
C SER A 112 -9.61 -10.75 -10.24
N ASP A 113 -10.57 -11.23 -9.46
CA ASP A 113 -10.48 -11.18 -7.99
C ASP A 113 -9.32 -12.02 -7.44
N ASP A 114 -8.86 -13.03 -8.14
CA ASP A 114 -7.68 -13.81 -7.76
C ASP A 114 -6.39 -12.96 -7.67
N HIS A 115 -6.33 -11.87 -8.44
CA HIS A 115 -5.20 -10.95 -8.47
C HIS A 115 -5.34 -9.78 -7.48
N ARG A 116 -6.41 -9.72 -6.70
CA ARG A 116 -6.76 -8.61 -5.80
C ARG A 116 -5.60 -8.15 -4.92
N ILE A 117 -4.95 -9.08 -4.23
CA ILE A 117 -3.85 -8.75 -3.31
C ILE A 117 -2.66 -8.15 -4.08
N LEU A 118 -2.30 -8.75 -5.21
CA LEU A 118 -1.21 -8.25 -6.05
C LEU A 118 -1.52 -6.85 -6.57
N ILE A 119 -2.71 -6.63 -7.11
CA ILE A 119 -3.15 -5.32 -7.62
C ILE A 119 -3.16 -4.29 -6.50
N GLY A 120 -3.69 -4.63 -5.32
CA GLY A 120 -3.71 -3.75 -4.16
C GLY A 120 -2.31 -3.33 -3.70
N ILE A 121 -1.38 -4.27 -3.64
CA ILE A 121 0.03 -3.97 -3.30
C ILE A 121 0.65 -3.06 -4.37
N LEU A 122 0.44 -3.34 -5.66
CA LEU A 122 0.96 -2.51 -6.74
C LEU A 122 0.41 -1.08 -6.68
N LEU A 123 -0.87 -0.89 -6.38
CA LEU A 123 -1.47 0.44 -6.19
C LEU A 123 -0.82 1.20 -5.05
N ILE A 124 -0.56 0.55 -3.90
CA ILE A 124 0.16 1.16 -2.78
C ILE A 124 1.57 1.57 -3.20
N LEU A 125 2.29 0.70 -3.92
CA LEU A 125 3.64 0.99 -4.40
C LEU A 125 3.66 2.16 -5.38
N PHE A 126 2.74 2.23 -6.34
CA PHE A 126 2.62 3.36 -7.26
C PHE A 126 2.29 4.66 -6.55
N PHE A 127 1.38 4.62 -5.57
CA PHE A 127 1.07 5.80 -4.77
C PHE A 127 2.29 6.30 -3.98
N THR A 128 2.99 5.41 -3.28
CA THR A 128 4.20 5.77 -2.52
C THR A 128 5.33 6.26 -3.42
N LEU A 129 5.45 5.70 -4.64
CA LEU A 129 6.40 6.18 -5.65
C LEU A 129 6.11 7.63 -6.04
N GLY A 130 4.85 7.94 -6.34
CA GLY A 130 4.42 9.30 -6.71
C GLY A 130 4.67 10.31 -5.59
N VAL A 131 4.32 9.98 -4.34
CA VAL A 131 4.56 10.84 -3.18
C VAL A 131 6.06 11.05 -2.96
N SER A 132 6.86 10.00 -3.05
CA SER A 132 8.33 10.08 -2.87
C SER A 132 8.99 10.94 -3.95
N TRP A 133 8.45 10.89 -5.18
CA TRP A 133 8.91 11.74 -6.27
C TRP A 133 8.65 13.22 -5.98
N GLN A 134 7.44 13.58 -5.53
CA GLN A 134 7.12 14.96 -5.16
C GLN A 134 7.99 15.50 -4.02
N ILE A 135 8.29 14.68 -3.02
CA ILE A 135 9.18 15.08 -1.92
C ILE A 135 10.60 15.35 -2.43
N LYS A 136 11.08 14.55 -3.39
CA LYS A 136 12.42 14.74 -3.99
C LYS A 136 12.53 16.10 -4.69
N ASP A 137 11.51 16.47 -5.46
CA ASP A 137 11.55 17.67 -6.30
C ASP A 137 11.35 18.97 -5.49
N ASN A 138 10.75 18.89 -4.29
CA ASN A 138 10.48 20.03 -3.42
C ASN A 138 11.47 20.18 -2.24
N ALA A 139 12.50 19.33 -2.12
CA ALA A 139 13.49 19.32 -1.03
C ALA A 139 14.88 19.74 -1.51
#